data_9e707b90d7a2989d78fafc26822c28e5
#
_entry.id   9e707b90d7a2989d78fafc26822c28e5
#
_cell.length_a   1.000
_cell.length_b   1.000
_cell.length_c   1.000
_cell.angle_alpha   90.00
_cell.angle_beta   90.00
_cell.angle_gamma   90.00
#
_symmetry.space_group_name_H-M   'P 1'
#
loop_
_entity.id
_entity.type
_entity.pdbx_description
1 polymer ?
#
loop_
_entity_poly.entity_id
_entity_poly.type
_entity_poly.pdbx_seq_one_letter_code
_entity_poly.pdbx_strand_id
1 'polypeptide(L)'
;MTVLSRPQLSRRALAKLMLAAPLAGAVGPRAFAQAVPDIERRSLDELHKAALTEGGELMVYGGGDLPNGSAATEKAFNARFPGMKIRILVDRSKYHAVRIDNQLALGKLACDAAHILQINSFDRWKSDGRLLPYKPPGWDQIYPDFKDPDGAYLGVTVFAFSTVFNTSQVSETEAPRDAVDFLDPRFKDRIVLTYPHDDDAVLYQFDRIVSEQGWAYMDKLLKQNVRWVRGSAPARVAVEKGDKAVTFTASGPLTAAANSTSKFVLPKNDSFLSWPQPAAIFRDAQHPSAAKLYLSWLVSKEVQDRSRQWPVRRDVSTAAGAVFAYNTYPGQFRAFLQDRVRLERLRDQLEQYIGPMQGPNPTGVEGIYPRA
;
A
#
# COMPACT_ATOMS: atom_id res chain seq x y z
N MET A 1 -54.38 -41.78 -24.83
CA MET A 1 -53.63 -40.55 -25.09
C MET A 1 -54.55 -39.35 -24.94
N THR A 2 -54.63 -38.74 -23.79
CA THR A 2 -55.56 -37.66 -23.51
C THR A 2 -54.69 -36.34 -23.41
N VAL A 3 -54.93 -35.48 -24.39
CA VAL A 3 -54.25 -34.18 -24.49
C VAL A 3 -54.93 -33.19 -23.55
N LEU A 4 -54.25 -32.75 -22.53
CA LEU A 4 -54.69 -31.68 -21.64
C LEU A 4 -54.44 -30.31 -22.30
N SER A 5 -55.54 -29.60 -22.60
CA SER A 5 -55.53 -28.22 -23.12
C SER A 5 -55.17 -27.23 -22.00
N ARG A 6 -54.22 -26.34 -22.30
CA ARG A 6 -53.88 -25.21 -21.43
C ARG A 6 -54.94 -24.11 -21.57
N PRO A 7 -55.40 -23.49 -20.46
CA PRO A 7 -56.31 -22.34 -20.55
C PRO A 7 -55.53 -21.08 -21.01
N GLN A 8 -56.01 -20.45 -22.06
CA GLN A 8 -55.55 -19.14 -22.52
C GLN A 8 -56.23 -18.04 -21.69
N LEU A 9 -55.46 -17.31 -20.93
CA LEU A 9 -55.93 -16.10 -20.23
C LEU A 9 -56.13 -14.95 -21.23
N SER A 10 -57.34 -14.42 -21.28
CA SER A 10 -57.72 -13.35 -22.21
C SER A 10 -57.04 -12.00 -21.81
N ARG A 11 -56.70 -11.20 -22.83
CA ARG A 11 -56.08 -9.87 -22.68
C ARG A 11 -56.83 -8.88 -21.76
N ARG A 12 -58.10 -9.13 -21.45
CA ARG A 12 -58.92 -8.33 -20.53
C ARG A 12 -58.74 -8.66 -19.06
N ALA A 13 -58.16 -9.83 -18.72
CA ALA A 13 -57.84 -10.19 -17.34
C ALA A 13 -56.49 -9.58 -16.85
N LEU A 14 -55.57 -9.28 -17.78
CA LEU A 14 -54.28 -8.62 -17.44
C LEU A 14 -54.42 -7.12 -17.13
N ALA A 15 -55.49 -6.46 -17.63
CA ALA A 15 -55.65 -5.01 -17.44
C ALA A 15 -56.25 -4.61 -16.08
N LYS A 16 -56.74 -5.55 -15.29
CA LYS A 16 -57.33 -5.25 -13.96
C LYS A 16 -56.39 -5.55 -12.76
N LEU A 17 -55.18 -6.05 -12.99
CA LEU A 17 -54.21 -6.34 -11.93
C LEU A 17 -53.13 -5.25 -11.80
N MET A 18 -53.21 -4.13 -12.54
CA MET A 18 -52.20 -3.04 -12.49
C MET A 18 -52.61 -1.82 -11.67
N LEU A 19 -53.59 -1.90 -10.79
CA LEU A 19 -54.08 -0.74 -10.05
C LEU A 19 -54.11 -0.94 -8.54
N ALA A 20 -53.12 -1.60 -7.95
CA ALA A 20 -52.87 -1.55 -6.51
C ALA A 20 -51.41 -1.98 -6.20
N ALA A 21 -50.41 -1.24 -6.74
CA ALA A 21 -49.09 -1.29 -6.18
C ALA A 21 -48.98 -0.08 -5.22
N PRO A 22 -48.74 -0.27 -3.90
CA PRO A 22 -48.36 0.83 -3.08
C PRO A 22 -47.03 1.39 -3.62
N LEU A 23 -46.90 2.71 -3.78
CA LEU A 23 -45.67 3.40 -3.97
C LEU A 23 -44.75 3.06 -2.77
N ALA A 24 -44.08 1.93 -2.82
CA ALA A 24 -42.88 1.72 -2.04
C ALA A 24 -41.86 2.72 -2.63
N GLY A 25 -41.74 3.87 -1.99
CA GLY A 25 -40.72 4.85 -2.32
C GLY A 25 -39.40 4.11 -2.36
N ALA A 26 -38.75 4.11 -3.52
CA ALA A 26 -37.39 3.68 -3.67
C ALA A 26 -36.55 4.58 -2.72
N VAL A 27 -36.32 4.10 -1.50
CA VAL A 27 -35.25 4.62 -0.65
C VAL A 27 -33.98 4.17 -1.34
N GLY A 28 -33.55 4.94 -2.34
CA GLY A 28 -32.20 4.82 -2.86
C GLY A 28 -31.23 4.95 -1.68
N PRO A 29 -30.07 4.32 -1.73
CA PRO A 29 -29.08 4.47 -0.68
C PRO A 29 -28.81 5.96 -0.51
N ARG A 30 -29.32 6.53 0.59
CA ARG A 30 -28.94 7.88 1.02
C ARG A 30 -27.45 7.77 1.28
N ALA A 31 -26.64 8.28 0.38
CA ALA A 31 -25.26 8.62 0.69
C ALA A 31 -25.36 9.61 1.86
N PHE A 32 -25.17 9.12 3.08
CA PHE A 32 -24.98 9.98 4.23
C PHE A 32 -23.69 10.74 3.94
N ALA A 33 -23.81 11.98 3.51
CA ALA A 33 -22.69 12.89 3.46
C ALA A 33 -22.14 12.95 4.88
N GLN A 34 -21.05 12.25 5.11
CA GLN A 34 -20.40 12.24 6.41
C GLN A 34 -19.83 13.64 6.62
N ALA A 35 -20.16 14.28 7.74
CA ALA A 35 -19.60 15.58 8.05
C ALA A 35 -18.07 15.48 8.06
N VAL A 36 -17.41 16.40 7.36
CA VAL A 36 -15.94 16.50 7.34
C VAL A 36 -15.51 16.83 8.78
N PRO A 37 -14.67 16.00 9.42
CA PRO A 37 -14.28 16.21 10.79
C PRO A 37 -13.38 17.45 10.95
N ASP A 38 -13.48 18.10 12.09
CA ASP A 38 -12.48 19.07 12.52
C ASP A 38 -11.12 18.38 12.76
N ILE A 39 -10.06 19.17 12.74
CA ILE A 39 -8.73 18.69 13.11
C ILE A 39 -8.74 18.34 14.60
N GLU A 40 -8.23 17.16 14.93
CA GLU A 40 -8.06 16.67 16.29
C GLU A 40 -7.18 17.64 17.10
N ARG A 41 -7.66 18.07 18.26
CA ARG A 41 -6.97 19.01 19.14
C ARG A 41 -6.32 18.36 20.35
N ARG A 42 -6.70 17.11 20.66
CA ARG A 42 -6.11 16.37 21.78
C ARG A 42 -4.65 16.08 21.50
N SER A 43 -3.83 16.18 22.52
CA SER A 43 -2.44 15.72 22.53
C SER A 43 -2.36 14.21 22.39
N LEU A 44 -1.17 13.69 22.05
CA LEU A 44 -0.94 12.24 22.02
C LEU A 44 -1.20 11.58 23.40
N ASP A 45 -0.92 12.28 24.49
CA ASP A 45 -1.15 11.75 25.84
C ASP A 45 -2.63 11.73 26.22
N GLU A 46 -3.46 12.67 25.73
CA GLU A 46 -4.91 12.63 25.89
C GLU A 46 -5.53 11.53 25.01
N LEU A 47 -5.06 11.35 23.79
CA LEU A 47 -5.46 10.23 22.93
C LEU A 47 -5.06 8.89 23.54
N HIS A 48 -3.88 8.79 24.16
CA HIS A 48 -3.43 7.60 24.86
C HIS A 48 -4.37 7.25 26.03
N LYS A 49 -4.76 8.23 26.87
CA LYS A 49 -5.73 8.01 27.95
C LYS A 49 -7.05 7.48 27.40
N ALA A 50 -7.55 8.06 26.30
CA ALA A 50 -8.78 7.59 25.65
C ALA A 50 -8.64 6.15 25.12
N ALA A 51 -7.50 5.82 24.51
CA ALA A 51 -7.23 4.47 24.02
C ALA A 51 -7.16 3.43 25.16
N LEU A 52 -6.58 3.78 26.31
CA LEU A 52 -6.57 2.90 27.49
C LEU A 52 -7.97 2.65 28.03
N THR A 53 -8.88 3.63 27.94
CA THR A 53 -10.29 3.46 28.35
C THR A 53 -11.03 2.47 27.47
N GLU A 54 -10.58 2.27 26.20
CA GLU A 54 -11.10 1.25 25.26
C GLU A 54 -10.44 -0.13 25.47
N GLY A 55 -9.54 -0.29 26.43
CA GLY A 55 -8.85 -1.56 26.69
C GLY A 55 -7.39 -1.57 26.29
N GLY A 56 -6.90 -0.55 25.59
CA GLY A 56 -5.49 -0.41 25.20
C GLY A 56 -5.02 -1.36 24.09
N GLU A 57 -5.94 -2.03 23.40
CA GLU A 57 -5.63 -2.91 22.28
C GLU A 57 -5.76 -2.19 20.94
N LEU A 58 -4.99 -2.63 19.94
CA LEU A 58 -5.08 -2.14 18.58
C LEU A 58 -4.64 -3.20 17.59
N MET A 59 -5.50 -3.52 16.63
CA MET A 59 -5.18 -4.39 15.51
C MET A 59 -5.05 -3.60 14.21
N VAL A 60 -3.90 -3.67 13.56
CA VAL A 60 -3.62 -3.02 12.28
C VAL A 60 -3.27 -4.04 11.21
N TYR A 61 -3.82 -3.89 10.02
CA TYR A 61 -3.34 -4.62 8.84
C TYR A 61 -2.32 -3.76 8.11
N GLY A 62 -1.06 -4.22 8.12
CA GLY A 62 0.10 -3.53 7.56
C GLY A 62 0.60 -4.17 6.27
N GLY A 63 0.78 -3.35 5.23
CA GLY A 63 1.39 -3.80 3.99
C GLY A 63 2.89 -4.06 4.15
N GLY A 64 3.37 -5.22 3.68
CA GLY A 64 4.78 -5.59 3.70
C GLY A 64 5.01 -7.01 3.20
N ASP A 65 6.27 -7.38 3.11
CA ASP A 65 6.70 -8.66 2.53
C ASP A 65 7.49 -9.54 3.53
N LEU A 66 7.64 -9.10 4.78
CA LEU A 66 8.30 -9.88 5.83
C LEU A 66 7.38 -9.96 7.06
N PRO A 67 7.18 -11.13 7.66
CA PRO A 67 6.27 -11.32 8.79
C PRO A 67 6.55 -10.37 9.97
N ASN A 68 7.81 -10.07 10.21
CA ASN A 68 8.29 -9.19 11.29
C ASN A 68 8.60 -7.76 10.83
N GLY A 69 8.13 -7.37 9.64
CA GLY A 69 8.44 -6.07 9.02
C GLY A 69 8.02 -4.86 9.85
N SER A 70 7.01 -5.01 10.70
CA SER A 70 6.50 -3.94 11.58
C SER A 70 6.93 -4.06 13.04
N ALA A 71 7.77 -5.03 13.42
CA ALA A 71 8.16 -5.27 14.81
C ALA A 71 8.83 -4.04 15.48
N ALA A 72 9.61 -3.28 14.74
CA ALA A 72 10.21 -2.04 15.24
C ALA A 72 9.15 -0.96 15.53
N THR A 73 8.13 -0.85 14.70
CA THR A 73 7.01 0.08 14.88
C THR A 73 6.18 -0.30 16.10
N GLU A 74 5.83 -1.59 16.24
CA GLU A 74 5.11 -2.10 17.42
C GLU A 74 5.88 -1.83 18.71
N LYS A 75 7.18 -2.14 18.72
CA LYS A 75 8.07 -1.89 19.87
C LYS A 75 8.12 -0.39 20.22
N ALA A 76 8.29 0.48 19.23
CA ALA A 76 8.37 1.91 19.44
C ALA A 76 7.04 2.50 19.95
N PHE A 77 5.91 2.06 19.40
CA PHE A 77 4.58 2.49 19.84
C PHE A 77 4.31 2.05 21.29
N ASN A 78 4.52 0.79 21.61
CA ASN A 78 4.29 0.26 22.96
C ASN A 78 5.22 0.91 24.00
N ALA A 79 6.46 1.24 23.61
CA ALA A 79 7.39 1.95 24.48
C ALA A 79 6.97 3.42 24.73
N ARG A 80 6.40 4.09 23.71
CA ARG A 80 5.90 5.47 23.83
C ARG A 80 4.59 5.55 24.62
N PHE A 81 3.76 4.52 24.54
CA PHE A 81 2.42 4.46 25.12
C PHE A 81 2.26 3.24 26.04
N PRO A 82 2.76 3.31 27.28
CA PRO A 82 2.67 2.21 28.23
C PRO A 82 1.21 1.75 28.45
N GLY A 83 1.00 0.45 28.52
CA GLY A 83 -0.33 -0.16 28.64
C GLY A 83 -1.03 -0.44 27.32
N MET A 84 -0.56 0.15 26.21
CA MET A 84 -1.04 -0.21 24.87
C MET A 84 -0.45 -1.54 24.41
N LYS A 85 -1.23 -2.25 23.60
CA LYS A 85 -0.86 -3.51 22.96
C LYS A 85 -1.23 -3.43 21.48
N ILE A 86 -0.33 -2.83 20.70
CA ILE A 86 -0.51 -2.81 19.25
C ILE A 86 -0.07 -4.14 18.66
N ARG A 87 -0.79 -4.57 17.64
CA ARG A 87 -0.47 -5.69 16.80
C ARG A 87 -0.63 -5.31 15.34
N ILE A 88 0.44 -5.44 14.58
CA ILE A 88 0.44 -5.14 13.15
C ILE A 88 0.63 -6.45 12.39
N LEU A 89 -0.46 -7.01 11.88
CA LEU A 89 -0.38 -8.16 11.00
C LEU A 89 0.17 -7.72 9.66
N VAL A 90 1.37 -8.18 9.33
CA VAL A 90 2.03 -7.85 8.07
C VAL A 90 1.69 -8.87 7.00
N ASP A 91 1.14 -8.42 5.89
CA ASP A 91 0.94 -9.21 4.68
C ASP A 91 0.99 -8.29 3.46
N ARG A 92 1.10 -8.89 2.29
CA ARG A 92 1.10 -8.15 1.03
C ARG A 92 -0.19 -7.34 0.89
N SER A 93 -0.03 -6.08 0.52
CA SER A 93 -1.14 -5.11 0.49
C SER A 93 -2.34 -5.61 -0.32
N LYS A 94 -2.11 -6.29 -1.46
CA LYS A 94 -3.18 -6.86 -2.29
C LYS A 94 -3.98 -7.96 -1.57
N TYR A 95 -3.34 -8.76 -0.72
CA TYR A 95 -4.02 -9.79 0.06
C TYR A 95 -4.81 -9.18 1.22
N HIS A 96 -4.25 -8.16 1.89
CA HIS A 96 -4.99 -7.42 2.89
C HIS A 96 -6.22 -6.73 2.32
N ALA A 97 -6.12 -6.11 1.15
CA ALA A 97 -7.27 -5.45 0.52
C ALA A 97 -8.44 -6.44 0.30
N VAL A 98 -8.15 -7.61 -0.26
CA VAL A 98 -9.16 -8.67 -0.47
C VAL A 98 -9.68 -9.23 0.86
N ARG A 99 -8.81 -9.41 1.85
CA ARG A 99 -9.17 -9.87 3.20
C ARG A 99 -10.13 -8.91 3.87
N ILE A 100 -9.83 -7.62 3.84
CA ILE A 100 -10.69 -6.56 4.40
C ILE A 100 -12.04 -6.54 3.68
N ASP A 101 -12.07 -6.63 2.36
CA ASP A 101 -13.31 -6.66 1.58
C ASP A 101 -14.21 -7.84 1.98
N ASN A 102 -13.63 -9.03 2.12
CA ASN A 102 -14.37 -10.21 2.55
C ASN A 102 -14.88 -10.07 4.00
N GLN A 103 -14.07 -9.55 4.91
CA GLN A 103 -14.45 -9.32 6.29
C GLN A 103 -15.57 -8.27 6.41
N LEU A 104 -15.50 -7.19 5.63
CA LEU A 104 -16.55 -6.16 5.55
C LEU A 104 -17.87 -6.73 4.98
N ALA A 105 -17.79 -7.58 3.94
CA ALA A 105 -18.96 -8.25 3.38
C ALA A 105 -19.63 -9.21 4.37
N LEU A 106 -18.83 -9.85 5.23
CA LEU A 106 -19.31 -10.75 6.29
C LEU A 106 -19.75 -10.01 7.55
N GLY A 107 -19.59 -8.68 7.65
CA GLY A 107 -19.89 -7.89 8.85
C GLY A 107 -18.99 -8.25 10.05
N LYS A 108 -17.79 -8.76 9.81
CA LYS A 108 -16.84 -9.24 10.84
C LYS A 108 -15.41 -8.72 10.55
N LEU A 109 -15.27 -7.41 10.52
CA LEU A 109 -13.95 -6.81 10.36
C LEU A 109 -13.07 -7.10 11.59
N ALA A 110 -11.83 -7.56 11.34
CA ALA A 110 -10.90 -7.98 12.39
C ALA A 110 -9.75 -6.99 12.62
N CYS A 111 -9.77 -5.82 11.97
CA CYS A 111 -8.76 -4.77 12.20
C CYS A 111 -9.43 -3.43 12.47
N ASP A 112 -8.76 -2.58 13.25
CA ASP A 112 -9.20 -1.22 13.54
C ASP A 112 -8.75 -0.24 12.47
N ALA A 113 -7.55 -0.47 11.93
CA ALA A 113 -6.93 0.37 10.91
C ALA A 113 -6.16 -0.47 9.89
N ALA A 114 -5.90 0.12 8.73
CA ALA A 114 -4.99 -0.44 7.75
C ALA A 114 -4.02 0.63 7.25
N HIS A 115 -2.76 0.22 7.00
CA HIS A 115 -1.79 0.99 6.23
C HIS A 115 -1.17 0.12 5.14
N ILE A 116 -1.71 0.18 3.96
CA ILE A 116 -1.37 -0.70 2.82
C ILE A 116 -1.19 0.10 1.53
N LEU A 117 -0.44 -0.46 0.58
CA LEU A 117 -0.15 0.17 -0.71
C LEU A 117 -1.39 0.38 -1.59
N GLN A 118 -2.46 -0.41 -1.43
CA GLN A 118 -3.63 -0.44 -2.32
C GLN A 118 -4.47 0.85 -2.22
N ILE A 119 -3.93 1.96 -2.75
CA ILE A 119 -4.52 3.32 -2.69
C ILE A 119 -5.95 3.32 -3.24
N ASN A 120 -6.20 2.62 -4.34
CA ASN A 120 -7.52 2.47 -4.97
C ASN A 120 -8.56 1.81 -4.06
N SER A 121 -8.15 0.95 -3.12
CA SER A 121 -9.07 0.36 -2.13
C SER A 121 -9.56 1.39 -1.12
N PHE A 122 -8.71 2.34 -0.71
CA PHE A 122 -9.13 3.43 0.19
C PHE A 122 -10.19 4.33 -0.45
N ASP A 123 -10.06 4.64 -1.76
CA ASP A 123 -11.07 5.41 -2.48
C ASP A 123 -12.42 4.69 -2.50
N ARG A 124 -12.41 3.38 -2.74
CA ARG A 124 -13.61 2.56 -2.73
C ARG A 124 -14.20 2.44 -1.32
N TRP A 125 -13.40 2.13 -0.30
CA TRP A 125 -13.87 2.06 1.09
C TRP A 125 -14.42 3.40 1.57
N LYS A 126 -13.86 4.54 1.13
CA LYS A 126 -14.43 5.88 1.37
C LYS A 126 -15.82 5.98 0.73
N SER A 127 -15.93 5.68 -0.55
CA SER A 127 -17.19 5.75 -1.31
C SER A 127 -18.28 4.86 -0.72
N ASP A 128 -17.91 3.69 -0.21
CA ASP A 128 -18.79 2.72 0.44
C ASP A 128 -19.10 3.08 1.90
N GLY A 129 -18.56 4.19 2.41
CA GLY A 129 -18.76 4.66 3.78
C GLY A 129 -18.14 3.75 4.85
N ARG A 130 -17.11 2.98 4.50
CA ARG A 130 -16.45 2.03 5.41
C ARG A 130 -15.35 2.65 6.26
N LEU A 131 -14.92 3.86 5.94
CA LEU A 131 -13.86 4.55 6.69
C LEU A 131 -14.45 5.52 7.71
N LEU A 132 -13.74 5.69 8.81
CA LEU A 132 -13.98 6.70 9.84
C LEU A 132 -13.10 7.92 9.49
N PRO A 133 -13.66 9.03 9.00
CA PRO A 133 -12.89 10.22 8.73
C PRO A 133 -12.22 10.75 10.00
N TYR A 134 -10.92 11.04 9.89
CA TYR A 134 -10.12 11.53 10.99
C TYR A 134 -8.99 12.44 10.48
N LYS A 135 -8.86 13.61 11.06
CA LYS A 135 -7.79 14.58 10.80
C LYS A 135 -6.90 14.69 12.03
N PRO A 136 -5.74 14.01 12.07
CA PRO A 136 -4.84 14.03 13.22
C PRO A 136 -4.27 15.43 13.49
N PRO A 137 -3.72 15.69 14.70
CA PRO A 137 -2.99 16.91 15.00
C PRO A 137 -1.87 17.16 13.97
N GLY A 138 -1.77 18.40 13.50
CA GLY A 138 -0.79 18.76 12.45
C GLY A 138 -1.26 18.39 11.04
N TRP A 139 -2.53 18.11 10.83
CA TRP A 139 -3.14 17.84 9.53
C TRP A 139 -2.75 18.84 8.44
N ASP A 140 -2.71 20.14 8.77
CA ASP A 140 -2.38 21.21 7.82
C ASP A 140 -0.92 21.14 7.35
N GLN A 141 -0.06 20.46 8.08
CA GLN A 141 1.34 20.27 7.72
C GLN A 141 1.57 19.08 6.79
N ILE A 142 0.61 18.15 6.68
CA ILE A 142 0.69 17.05 5.71
C ILE A 142 0.50 17.61 4.31
N TYR A 143 1.35 17.19 3.35
CA TYR A 143 1.23 17.61 1.96
C TYR A 143 -0.18 17.31 1.43
N PRO A 144 -0.82 18.24 0.68
CA PRO A 144 -2.17 18.04 0.14
C PRO A 144 -2.31 16.76 -0.68
N ASP A 145 -1.32 16.43 -1.50
CA ASP A 145 -1.30 15.24 -2.36
C ASP A 145 -1.18 13.92 -1.58
N PHE A 146 -0.89 14.00 -0.28
CA PHE A 146 -0.70 12.83 0.59
C PHE A 146 -1.88 12.56 1.50
N LYS A 147 -2.99 13.26 1.34
CA LYS A 147 -4.18 13.10 2.18
C LYS A 147 -5.48 13.29 1.41
N ASP A 148 -6.50 12.57 1.84
CA ASP A 148 -7.85 12.83 1.37
C ASP A 148 -8.41 14.08 2.07
N PRO A 149 -8.97 15.07 1.35
CA PRO A 149 -9.39 16.35 1.94
C PRO A 149 -10.47 16.19 3.03
N ASP A 150 -11.29 15.14 2.94
CA ASP A 150 -12.35 14.86 3.92
C ASP A 150 -11.83 14.08 5.15
N GLY A 151 -10.56 13.67 5.14
CA GLY A 151 -9.94 12.94 6.26
C GLY A 151 -10.20 11.44 6.24
N ALA A 152 -10.68 10.86 5.14
CA ALA A 152 -10.96 9.43 5.07
C ALA A 152 -9.68 8.58 5.16
N TYR A 153 -8.56 9.09 4.63
CA TYR A 153 -7.24 8.45 4.74
C TYR A 153 -6.12 9.50 4.58
N LEU A 154 -4.92 9.13 4.98
CA LEU A 154 -3.72 9.98 4.85
C LEU A 154 -2.46 9.13 4.67
N GLY A 155 -1.46 9.69 3.99
CA GLY A 155 -0.12 9.10 3.92
C GLY A 155 0.59 9.19 5.27
N VAL A 156 1.21 8.09 5.68
CA VAL A 156 1.95 8.03 6.97
C VAL A 156 3.46 7.92 6.79
N THR A 157 3.92 7.52 5.62
CA THR A 157 5.33 7.49 5.22
C THR A 157 5.42 7.55 3.71
N VAL A 158 6.54 8.04 3.16
CA VAL A 158 6.79 8.04 1.72
C VAL A 158 7.78 6.94 1.40
N PHE A 159 7.36 5.95 0.62
CA PHE A 159 8.24 4.94 0.05
C PHE A 159 8.72 5.34 -1.34
N ALA A 160 9.86 4.79 -1.73
CA ALA A 160 10.35 4.87 -3.10
C ALA A 160 11.08 3.58 -3.47
N PHE A 161 10.99 3.20 -4.73
CA PHE A 161 11.82 2.13 -5.29
C PHE A 161 12.90 2.74 -6.18
N SER A 162 14.12 2.31 -5.93
CA SER A 162 15.30 2.64 -6.73
C SER A 162 16.41 1.61 -6.46
N THR A 163 17.60 1.90 -6.91
CA THR A 163 18.73 0.98 -6.75
C THR A 163 19.11 0.77 -5.29
N VAL A 164 19.15 -0.48 -4.86
CA VAL A 164 19.85 -0.95 -3.67
C VAL A 164 21.01 -1.83 -4.11
N PHE A 165 22.19 -1.56 -3.61
CA PHE A 165 23.40 -2.31 -3.93
C PHE A 165 24.16 -2.73 -2.68
N ASN A 166 24.87 -3.87 -2.75
CA ASN A 166 25.73 -4.35 -1.69
C ASN A 166 27.09 -3.66 -1.77
N THR A 167 27.47 -2.98 -0.68
CA THR A 167 28.67 -2.13 -0.60
C THR A 167 29.99 -2.91 -0.62
N SER A 168 29.97 -4.23 -0.35
CA SER A 168 31.15 -5.07 -0.46
C SER A 168 31.36 -5.63 -1.89
N GLN A 169 30.34 -5.58 -2.74
CA GLN A 169 30.39 -6.13 -4.10
C GLN A 169 30.40 -5.07 -5.20
N VAL A 170 29.89 -3.88 -4.90
CA VAL A 170 29.78 -2.78 -5.86
C VAL A 170 30.14 -1.49 -5.15
N SER A 171 31.07 -0.74 -5.73
CA SER A 171 31.42 0.61 -5.21
C SER A 171 30.30 1.60 -5.53
N GLU A 172 30.21 2.68 -4.78
CA GLU A 172 29.18 3.71 -4.98
C GLU A 172 29.23 4.37 -6.36
N THR A 173 30.45 4.49 -6.91
CA THR A 173 30.69 5.06 -8.24
C THR A 173 30.31 4.12 -9.38
N GLU A 174 30.26 2.82 -9.12
CA GLU A 174 29.91 1.79 -10.10
C GLU A 174 28.47 1.27 -9.95
N ALA A 175 27.78 1.69 -8.89
CA ALA A 175 26.39 1.29 -8.66
C ALA A 175 25.50 1.74 -9.83
N PRO A 176 24.66 0.84 -10.37
CA PRO A 176 23.74 1.20 -11.42
C PRO A 176 22.75 2.24 -10.88
N ARG A 177 22.51 3.28 -11.66
CA ARG A 177 21.63 4.39 -11.27
C ARG A 177 20.34 4.41 -12.09
N ASP A 178 20.49 4.28 -13.41
CA ASP A 178 19.37 4.31 -14.33
C ASP A 178 19.05 2.87 -14.83
N ALA A 179 17.86 2.65 -15.37
CA ALA A 179 17.40 1.32 -15.78
C ALA A 179 18.37 0.66 -16.78
N VAL A 180 18.92 1.45 -17.70
CA VAL A 180 19.87 0.96 -18.71
C VAL A 180 21.18 0.44 -18.12
N ASP A 181 21.61 0.95 -16.97
CA ASP A 181 22.86 0.52 -16.33
C ASP A 181 22.81 -0.94 -15.87
N PHE A 182 21.60 -1.46 -15.56
CA PHE A 182 21.39 -2.86 -15.20
C PHE A 182 21.61 -3.83 -16.38
N LEU A 183 21.71 -3.31 -17.59
CA LEU A 183 22.01 -4.10 -18.80
C LEU A 183 23.53 -4.27 -19.02
N ASP A 184 24.38 -3.61 -18.23
CA ASP A 184 25.83 -3.79 -18.31
C ASP A 184 26.20 -5.24 -17.97
N PRO A 185 27.04 -5.90 -18.79
CA PRO A 185 27.48 -7.28 -18.56
C PRO A 185 28.10 -7.56 -17.19
N ARG A 186 28.61 -6.53 -16.49
CA ARG A 186 29.11 -6.64 -15.11
C ARG A 186 28.07 -7.11 -14.11
N PHE A 187 26.77 -6.88 -14.40
CA PHE A 187 25.68 -7.28 -13.53
C PHE A 187 25.04 -8.61 -13.90
N LYS A 188 25.53 -9.28 -14.95
CA LYS A 188 25.04 -10.61 -15.29
C LYS A 188 25.19 -11.56 -14.10
N ASP A 189 24.14 -12.34 -13.81
CA ASP A 189 24.03 -13.25 -12.67
C ASP A 189 24.03 -12.57 -11.28
N ARG A 190 24.06 -11.23 -11.22
CA ARG A 190 24.21 -10.46 -9.98
C ARG A 190 22.99 -9.63 -9.59
N ILE A 191 21.92 -9.68 -10.38
CA ILE A 191 20.67 -8.93 -10.18
C ILE A 191 19.65 -9.82 -9.48
N VAL A 192 18.90 -9.26 -8.53
CA VAL A 192 17.67 -9.81 -8.00
C VAL A 192 16.53 -8.80 -8.14
N LEU A 193 15.38 -9.22 -8.66
CA LEU A 193 14.21 -8.38 -8.84
C LEU A 193 12.95 -9.06 -8.32
N THR A 194 12.01 -8.27 -7.90
CA THR A 194 10.66 -8.74 -7.56
C THR A 194 9.87 -8.98 -8.83
N TYR A 195 9.08 -10.06 -8.87
CA TYR A 195 8.14 -10.30 -9.96
C TYR A 195 7.19 -9.10 -10.14
N PRO A 196 7.17 -8.40 -11.28
CA PRO A 196 6.29 -7.23 -11.47
C PRO A 196 4.81 -7.62 -11.48
N HIS A 197 4.46 -8.79 -11.97
CA HIS A 197 3.08 -9.30 -11.96
C HIS A 197 2.63 -9.80 -10.56
N ASP A 198 3.49 -9.75 -9.55
CA ASP A 198 3.17 -10.06 -8.16
C ASP A 198 3.02 -8.81 -7.26
N ASP A 199 3.53 -7.65 -7.68
CA ASP A 199 3.55 -6.42 -6.86
C ASP A 199 3.19 -5.19 -7.71
N ASP A 200 2.16 -4.44 -7.31
CA ASP A 200 1.63 -3.32 -8.10
C ASP A 200 2.61 -2.13 -8.19
N ALA A 201 3.46 -1.93 -7.16
CA ALA A 201 4.48 -0.89 -7.22
C ALA A 201 5.61 -1.27 -8.19
N VAL A 202 6.02 -2.53 -8.16
CA VAL A 202 7.01 -3.07 -9.11
C VAL A 202 6.43 -3.08 -10.53
N LEU A 203 5.15 -3.44 -10.67
CA LEU A 203 4.44 -3.39 -11.96
C LEU A 203 4.48 -1.99 -12.57
N TYR A 204 4.16 -0.95 -11.76
CA TYR A 204 4.24 0.43 -12.21
C TYR A 204 5.66 0.87 -12.57
N GLN A 205 6.67 0.42 -11.82
CA GLN A 205 8.06 0.71 -12.16
C GLN A 205 8.44 0.12 -13.52
N PHE A 206 8.04 -1.12 -13.81
CA PHE A 206 8.23 -1.74 -15.12
C PHE A 206 7.39 -1.07 -16.22
N ASP A 207 6.17 -0.59 -15.92
CA ASP A 207 5.38 0.22 -16.86
C ASP A 207 6.17 1.45 -17.33
N ARG A 208 6.83 2.14 -16.41
CA ARG A 208 7.66 3.30 -16.74
C ARG A 208 8.86 2.91 -17.58
N ILE A 209 9.61 1.89 -17.16
CA ILE A 209 10.80 1.42 -17.88
C ILE A 209 10.43 1.00 -19.30
N VAL A 210 9.38 0.20 -19.48
CA VAL A 210 8.94 -0.24 -20.81
C VAL A 210 8.40 0.92 -21.64
N SER A 211 7.73 1.90 -21.02
CA SER A 211 7.26 3.10 -21.73
C SER A 211 8.41 3.97 -22.23
N GLU A 212 9.52 4.05 -21.51
CA GLU A 212 10.68 4.88 -21.84
C GLU A 212 11.69 4.13 -22.72
N GLN A 213 11.95 2.85 -22.47
CA GLN A 213 13.01 2.05 -23.12
C GLN A 213 12.46 1.05 -24.16
N GLY A 214 11.14 0.86 -24.22
CA GLY A 214 10.51 -0.17 -25.06
C GLY A 214 10.69 -1.59 -24.53
N TRP A 215 9.95 -2.54 -25.12
CA TRP A 215 10.01 -3.97 -24.74
C TRP A 215 11.36 -4.63 -24.98
N ALA A 216 12.18 -4.10 -25.92
CA ALA A 216 13.54 -4.57 -26.14
C ALA A 216 14.43 -4.47 -24.88
N TYR A 217 14.06 -3.63 -23.90
CA TYR A 217 14.70 -3.61 -22.60
C TYR A 217 14.51 -4.95 -21.87
N MET A 218 13.30 -5.50 -21.89
CA MET A 218 12.99 -6.78 -21.24
C MET A 218 13.80 -7.92 -21.84
N ASP A 219 13.96 -7.97 -23.17
CA ASP A 219 14.79 -8.98 -23.84
C ASP A 219 16.25 -8.93 -23.38
N LYS A 220 16.77 -7.73 -23.15
CA LYS A 220 18.14 -7.52 -22.66
C LYS A 220 18.26 -7.84 -21.17
N LEU A 221 17.27 -7.43 -20.37
CA LEU A 221 17.24 -7.68 -18.92
C LEU A 221 17.20 -9.18 -18.62
N LEU A 222 16.42 -9.96 -19.36
CA LEU A 222 16.36 -11.41 -19.19
C LEU A 222 17.69 -12.09 -19.50
N LYS A 223 18.51 -11.56 -20.41
CA LYS A 223 19.87 -12.05 -20.71
C LYS A 223 20.86 -11.81 -19.56
N GLN A 224 20.52 -10.96 -18.59
CA GLN A 224 21.30 -10.76 -17.36
C GLN A 224 21.15 -11.91 -16.36
N ASN A 225 20.31 -12.92 -16.64
CA ASN A 225 20.03 -14.05 -15.75
C ASN A 225 19.56 -13.58 -14.36
N VAL A 226 18.51 -12.77 -14.35
CA VAL A 226 17.92 -12.16 -13.17
C VAL A 226 17.34 -13.23 -12.25
N ARG A 227 17.62 -13.16 -10.94
CA ARG A 227 16.90 -13.92 -9.92
C ARG A 227 15.59 -13.20 -9.58
N TRP A 228 14.48 -13.82 -9.91
CA TRP A 228 13.16 -13.30 -9.56
C TRP A 228 12.72 -13.82 -8.19
N VAL A 229 12.14 -12.94 -7.38
CA VAL A 229 11.62 -13.25 -6.04
C VAL A 229 10.25 -12.64 -5.81
N ARG A 230 9.51 -13.17 -4.85
CA ARG A 230 8.23 -12.60 -4.42
C ARG A 230 8.48 -11.59 -3.30
N GLY A 231 7.93 -10.37 -3.47
CA GLY A 231 8.07 -9.27 -2.52
C GLY A 231 9.35 -8.44 -2.68
N SER A 232 9.26 -7.16 -2.42
CA SER A 232 10.35 -6.18 -2.56
C SER A 232 11.36 -6.29 -1.40
N ALA A 233 10.91 -6.58 -0.19
CA ALA A 233 11.80 -6.77 0.95
C ALA A 233 12.70 -8.00 0.81
N PRO A 234 12.26 -9.19 0.32
CA PRO A 234 13.14 -10.30 -0.02
C PRO A 234 14.22 -9.97 -1.04
N ALA A 235 13.92 -9.14 -2.06
CA ALA A 235 14.94 -8.67 -3.01
C ALA A 235 16.03 -7.84 -2.29
N ARG A 236 15.63 -6.90 -1.43
CA ARG A 236 16.56 -6.12 -0.61
C ARG A 236 17.39 -7.00 0.32
N VAL A 237 16.78 -7.94 1.02
CA VAL A 237 17.46 -8.87 1.94
C VAL A 237 18.52 -9.69 1.20
N ALA A 238 18.24 -10.16 -0.03
CA ALA A 238 19.22 -10.88 -0.84
C ALA A 238 20.44 -10.02 -1.16
N VAL A 239 20.25 -8.73 -1.43
CA VAL A 239 21.36 -7.77 -1.62
C VAL A 239 22.11 -7.52 -0.30
N GLU A 240 21.43 -7.30 0.81
CA GLU A 240 22.04 -7.08 2.13
C GLU A 240 22.92 -8.26 2.58
N LYS A 241 22.48 -9.49 2.27
CA LYS A 241 23.25 -10.71 2.56
C LYS A 241 24.42 -10.96 1.60
N GLY A 242 24.45 -10.25 0.47
CA GLY A 242 25.46 -10.50 -0.58
C GLY A 242 25.13 -11.66 -1.52
N ASP A 243 23.92 -12.24 -1.43
CA ASP A 243 23.47 -13.31 -2.36
C ASP A 243 23.38 -12.79 -3.80
N LYS A 244 23.08 -11.51 -3.96
CA LYS A 244 23.09 -10.74 -5.21
C LYS A 244 23.65 -9.35 -4.95
N ALA A 245 24.16 -8.72 -5.98
CA ALA A 245 24.84 -7.43 -5.85
C ALA A 245 23.89 -6.24 -5.85
N VAL A 246 22.82 -6.30 -6.65
CA VAL A 246 21.97 -5.16 -6.94
C VAL A 246 20.50 -5.55 -7.11
N THR A 247 19.62 -4.59 -6.78
CA THR A 247 18.18 -4.60 -7.15
C THR A 247 17.71 -3.17 -7.40
N PHE A 248 16.66 -3.00 -8.19
CA PHE A 248 15.95 -1.71 -8.32
C PHE A 248 14.46 -1.81 -7.91
N THR A 249 14.00 -2.97 -7.47
CA THR A 249 12.61 -3.22 -7.08
C THR A 249 12.42 -3.24 -5.57
N ALA A 250 13.17 -2.41 -4.86
CA ALA A 250 13.10 -2.35 -3.41
C ALA A 250 13.21 -0.91 -2.89
N SER A 251 12.66 -0.69 -1.72
CA SER A 251 12.85 0.53 -0.95
C SER A 251 14.07 0.37 -0.02
N GLY A 252 14.74 1.48 0.21
CA GLY A 252 15.83 1.57 1.17
C GLY A 252 15.81 2.91 1.91
N PRO A 253 16.54 3.05 3.02
CA PRO A 253 16.66 4.32 3.72
C PRO A 253 17.44 5.33 2.88
N LEU A 254 16.99 6.58 2.83
CA LEU A 254 17.71 7.68 2.14
C LEU A 254 19.09 7.93 2.74
N THR A 255 19.25 7.64 4.03
CA THR A 255 20.53 7.67 4.73
C THR A 255 20.82 6.31 5.32
N ALA A 256 21.82 5.63 4.80
CA ALA A 256 22.23 4.33 5.30
C ALA A 256 22.73 4.41 6.75
N ALA A 257 22.57 3.34 7.52
CA ALA A 257 23.24 3.22 8.82
C ALA A 257 24.76 3.05 8.60
N ALA A 258 25.56 3.49 9.57
CA ALA A 258 27.03 3.43 9.48
C ALA A 258 27.56 2.02 9.14
N ASN A 259 26.92 0.98 9.67
CA ASN A 259 27.33 -0.42 9.45
C ASN A 259 26.44 -1.14 8.41
N SER A 260 25.77 -0.41 7.52
CA SER A 260 24.92 -1.03 6.50
C SER A 260 25.75 -1.74 5.44
N THR A 261 25.41 -2.99 5.16
CA THR A 261 26.00 -3.76 4.04
C THR A 261 25.40 -3.36 2.68
N SER A 262 24.41 -2.49 2.68
CA SER A 262 23.78 -1.99 1.47
C SER A 262 23.52 -0.50 1.52
N LYS A 263 23.46 0.12 0.34
CA LYS A 263 23.04 1.51 0.15
C LYS A 263 21.88 1.60 -0.81
N PHE A 264 21.00 2.58 -0.57
CA PHE A 264 19.95 3.00 -1.47
C PHE A 264 20.40 4.27 -2.18
N VAL A 265 20.28 4.29 -3.50
CA VAL A 265 20.65 5.45 -4.33
C VAL A 265 19.56 5.74 -5.34
N LEU A 266 19.34 7.03 -5.61
CA LEU A 266 18.35 7.48 -6.58
C LEU A 266 18.92 7.45 -8.01
N PRO A 267 18.06 7.35 -9.03
CA PRO A 267 18.47 7.45 -10.43
C PRO A 267 19.21 8.75 -10.70
N LYS A 268 19.99 8.76 -11.75
CA LYS A 268 20.70 9.96 -12.21
C LYS A 268 19.85 10.76 -13.20
N ASN A 269 19.24 10.06 -14.15
CA ASN A 269 18.47 10.64 -15.25
C ASN A 269 17.01 10.14 -15.24
N ASP A 270 16.80 8.85 -14.95
CA ASP A 270 15.46 8.25 -14.98
C ASP A 270 14.58 8.81 -13.87
N SER A 271 13.27 8.79 -14.10
CA SER A 271 12.32 8.97 -13.04
C SER A 271 12.20 7.70 -12.19
N PHE A 272 11.81 7.86 -10.93
CA PHE A 272 11.62 6.71 -10.03
C PHE A 272 10.24 6.72 -9.39
N LEU A 273 9.81 5.54 -8.96
CA LEU A 273 8.56 5.38 -8.24
C LEU A 273 8.69 5.90 -6.80
N SER A 274 7.76 6.78 -6.40
CA SER A 274 7.51 7.09 -4.99
C SER A 274 6.01 7.15 -4.72
N TRP A 275 5.63 6.86 -3.47
CA TRP A 275 4.22 6.97 -3.05
C TRP A 275 4.10 7.22 -1.55
N PRO A 276 3.11 8.02 -1.11
CA PRO A 276 2.73 8.07 0.28
C PRO A 276 1.94 6.80 0.62
N GLN A 277 2.43 5.99 1.56
CA GLN A 277 1.70 4.82 2.04
C GLN A 277 0.45 5.27 2.80
N PRO A 278 -0.77 5.04 2.28
CA PRO A 278 -1.98 5.50 2.94
C PRO A 278 -2.31 4.64 4.16
N ALA A 279 -2.92 5.30 5.15
CA ALA A 279 -3.53 4.67 6.31
C ALA A 279 -4.93 5.23 6.57
N ALA A 280 -5.83 4.40 7.08
CA ALA A 280 -7.18 4.78 7.46
C ALA A 280 -7.65 3.99 8.68
N ILE A 281 -8.63 4.56 9.38
CA ILE A 281 -9.41 3.91 10.43
C ILE A 281 -10.70 3.38 9.81
N PHE A 282 -11.10 2.17 10.14
CA PHE A 282 -12.39 1.66 9.71
C PHE A 282 -13.51 2.19 10.60
N ARG A 283 -14.70 2.38 10.01
CA ARG A 283 -15.89 2.82 10.77
C ARG A 283 -16.28 1.82 11.85
N ASP A 284 -16.14 0.53 11.54
CA ASP A 284 -16.50 -0.59 12.40
C ASP A 284 -15.32 -1.03 13.30
N ALA A 285 -14.28 -0.16 13.46
CA ALA A 285 -13.17 -0.40 14.37
C ALA A 285 -13.67 -0.64 15.80
N GLN A 286 -13.13 -1.66 16.45
CA GLN A 286 -13.45 -1.96 17.85
C GLN A 286 -12.73 -1.00 18.80
N HIS A 287 -11.56 -0.48 18.40
CA HIS A 287 -10.73 0.41 19.20
C HIS A 287 -10.42 1.73 18.44
N PRO A 288 -11.45 2.56 18.15
CA PRO A 288 -11.28 3.77 17.34
C PRO A 288 -10.37 4.82 18.00
N SER A 289 -10.33 4.93 19.33
CA SER A 289 -9.41 5.86 20.01
C SER A 289 -7.96 5.39 19.91
N ALA A 290 -7.72 4.08 20.01
CA ALA A 290 -6.39 3.51 19.79
C ALA A 290 -5.91 3.69 18.34
N ALA A 291 -6.81 3.53 17.36
CA ALA A 291 -6.51 3.80 15.96
C ALA A 291 -6.19 5.28 15.69
N LYS A 292 -6.94 6.22 16.30
CA LYS A 292 -6.67 7.66 16.24
C LYS A 292 -5.31 8.00 16.86
N LEU A 293 -4.97 7.41 18.00
CA LEU A 293 -3.67 7.57 18.63
C LEU A 293 -2.55 7.10 17.68
N TYR A 294 -2.70 5.93 17.08
CA TYR A 294 -1.71 5.35 16.18
C TYR A 294 -1.46 6.23 14.95
N LEU A 295 -2.52 6.66 14.25
CA LEU A 295 -2.37 7.54 13.09
C LEU A 295 -1.76 8.88 13.48
N SER A 296 -2.18 9.47 14.61
CA SER A 296 -1.62 10.73 15.12
C SER A 296 -0.14 10.61 15.44
N TRP A 297 0.27 9.49 16.05
CA TRP A 297 1.67 9.23 16.37
C TRP A 297 2.51 9.03 15.12
N LEU A 298 2.04 8.24 14.14
CA LEU A 298 2.77 8.02 12.87
C LEU A 298 3.08 9.32 12.13
N VAL A 299 2.14 10.28 12.13
CA VAL A 299 2.33 11.58 11.45
C VAL A 299 2.81 12.69 12.38
N SER A 300 3.12 12.37 13.63
CA SER A 300 3.70 13.35 14.56
C SER A 300 5.07 13.80 14.09
N LYS A 301 5.45 15.02 14.45
CA LYS A 301 6.80 15.54 14.16
C LYS A 301 7.87 14.63 14.75
N GLU A 302 7.64 14.10 15.96
CA GLU A 302 8.53 13.15 16.63
C GLU A 302 8.90 11.93 15.77
N VAL A 303 7.90 11.32 15.10
CA VAL A 303 8.13 10.14 14.27
C VAL A 303 8.69 10.51 12.90
N GLN A 304 8.17 11.58 12.31
CA GLN A 304 8.60 12.02 10.98
C GLN A 304 10.04 12.54 10.97
N ASP A 305 10.50 13.25 12.01
CA ASP A 305 11.89 13.71 12.16
C ASP A 305 12.90 12.54 12.27
N ARG A 306 12.49 11.42 12.84
CA ARG A 306 13.33 10.21 12.98
C ARG A 306 13.28 9.28 11.79
N SER A 307 12.38 9.54 10.86
CA SER A 307 12.25 8.73 9.65
C SER A 307 13.50 8.84 8.79
N ARG A 308 13.95 7.71 8.23
CA ARG A 308 15.02 7.69 7.22
C ARG A 308 14.45 7.77 5.79
N GLN A 309 13.15 8.08 5.67
CA GLN A 309 12.43 8.32 4.44
C GLN A 309 12.02 9.77 4.33
N TRP A 310 11.49 10.18 3.17
CA TRP A 310 10.88 11.50 3.07
C TRP A 310 9.67 11.61 4.00
N PRO A 311 9.56 12.73 4.73
CA PRO A 311 8.40 12.95 5.60
C PRO A 311 7.15 13.21 4.77
N VAL A 312 6.00 12.87 5.35
CA VAL A 312 4.70 13.26 4.79
C VAL A 312 4.33 14.71 5.15
N ARG A 313 5.14 15.36 6.00
CA ARG A 313 4.93 16.70 6.54
C ARG A 313 5.89 17.70 5.89
N ARG A 314 5.38 18.90 5.57
CA ARG A 314 6.17 20.01 5.00
C ARG A 314 6.95 20.81 6.05
N ASP A 315 6.62 20.67 7.34
CA ASP A 315 7.32 21.31 8.45
C ASP A 315 8.40 20.42 9.10
N VAL A 316 8.72 19.29 8.48
CA VAL A 316 9.81 18.39 8.82
C VAL A 316 10.85 18.47 7.71
N SER A 317 12.08 18.81 8.07
CA SER A 317 13.20 18.89 7.14
C SER A 317 14.10 17.68 7.31
N THR A 318 14.45 17.00 6.22
CA THR A 318 15.45 15.93 6.18
C THR A 318 16.63 16.35 5.31
N ALA A 319 17.76 15.68 5.45
CA ALA A 319 18.93 15.90 4.59
C ALA A 319 18.62 15.66 3.08
N ALA A 320 17.62 14.81 2.80
CA ALA A 320 17.16 14.55 1.45
C ALA A 320 16.19 15.63 0.91
N GLY A 321 15.76 16.60 1.72
CA GLY A 321 14.77 17.60 1.31
C GLY A 321 13.36 17.01 1.12
N ALA A 322 12.54 17.68 0.32
CA ALA A 322 11.19 17.23 -0.02
C ALA A 322 11.23 16.25 -1.20
N VAL A 323 10.36 15.22 -1.17
CA VAL A 323 10.27 14.23 -2.26
C VAL A 323 9.96 14.88 -3.61
N PHE A 324 9.20 15.96 -3.62
CA PHE A 324 8.84 16.72 -4.83
C PHE A 324 10.02 17.48 -5.48
N ALA A 325 11.18 17.54 -4.82
CA ALA A 325 12.40 18.10 -5.41
C ALA A 325 13.11 17.11 -6.35
N TYR A 326 12.63 15.87 -6.45
CA TYR A 326 13.22 14.80 -7.24
C TYR A 326 12.37 14.47 -8.46
N ASN A 327 12.97 13.78 -9.43
CA ASN A 327 12.26 13.28 -10.63
C ASN A 327 11.34 12.10 -10.28
N THR A 328 10.29 12.39 -9.53
CA THR A 328 9.27 11.41 -9.11
C THR A 328 7.89 12.08 -9.03
N TYR A 329 6.85 11.30 -9.27
CA TYR A 329 5.48 11.79 -9.39
C TYR A 329 4.50 10.90 -8.60
N PRO A 330 4.39 11.06 -7.27
CA PRO A 330 3.57 10.17 -6.42
C PRO A 330 2.12 10.02 -6.88
N GLY A 331 1.52 11.07 -7.44
CA GLY A 331 0.14 11.05 -7.96
C GLY A 331 -0.06 10.16 -9.19
N GLN A 332 0.97 9.98 -10.02
CA GLN A 332 0.87 9.13 -11.21
C GLN A 332 0.71 7.64 -10.87
N PHE A 333 1.32 7.20 -9.78
CA PHE A 333 1.13 5.82 -9.31
C PHE A 333 -0.33 5.55 -8.91
N ARG A 334 -0.99 6.51 -8.25
CA ARG A 334 -2.42 6.40 -7.94
C ARG A 334 -3.26 6.29 -9.22
N ALA A 335 -3.00 7.14 -10.22
CA ALA A 335 -3.70 7.09 -11.49
C ALA A 335 -3.50 5.73 -12.21
N PHE A 336 -2.29 5.18 -12.19
CA PHE A 336 -2.01 3.85 -12.73
C PHE A 336 -2.82 2.75 -12.02
N LEU A 337 -2.92 2.78 -10.68
CA LEU A 337 -3.70 1.80 -9.92
C LEU A 337 -5.21 1.88 -10.20
N GLN A 338 -5.72 3.03 -10.64
CA GLN A 338 -7.12 3.23 -11.01
C GLN A 338 -7.43 2.71 -12.42
N ASP A 339 -6.45 2.68 -13.32
CA ASP A 339 -6.60 2.08 -14.67
C ASP A 339 -6.42 0.56 -14.63
N ARG A 340 -7.48 -0.12 -14.19
CA ARG A 340 -7.47 -1.58 -14.02
C ARG A 340 -7.22 -2.34 -15.33
N VAL A 341 -7.70 -1.82 -16.45
CA VAL A 341 -7.53 -2.47 -17.77
C VAL A 341 -6.07 -2.46 -18.19
N ARG A 342 -5.40 -1.31 -18.08
CA ARG A 342 -3.97 -1.19 -18.36
C ARG A 342 -3.14 -2.05 -17.42
N LEU A 343 -3.44 -2.01 -16.14
CA LEU A 343 -2.72 -2.73 -15.09
C LEU A 343 -2.76 -4.24 -15.33
N GLU A 344 -3.94 -4.83 -15.56
CA GLU A 344 -4.05 -6.29 -15.78
C GLU A 344 -3.40 -6.71 -17.10
N ARG A 345 -3.57 -5.92 -18.17
CA ARG A 345 -2.89 -6.18 -19.45
C ARG A 345 -1.38 -6.21 -19.31
N LEU A 346 -0.81 -5.24 -18.61
CA LEU A 346 0.64 -5.17 -18.38
C LEU A 346 1.13 -6.33 -17.52
N ARG A 347 0.34 -6.72 -16.51
CA ARG A 347 0.62 -7.87 -15.64
C ARG A 347 0.75 -9.15 -16.47
N ASP A 348 -0.23 -9.43 -17.31
CA ASP A 348 -0.23 -10.59 -18.20
C ASP A 348 0.95 -10.56 -19.19
N GLN A 349 1.24 -9.40 -19.77
CA GLN A 349 2.39 -9.24 -20.69
C GLN A 349 3.70 -9.56 -20.00
N LEU A 350 3.95 -9.02 -18.80
CA LEU A 350 5.17 -9.27 -18.06
C LEU A 350 5.27 -10.72 -17.56
N GLU A 351 4.15 -11.35 -17.19
CA GLU A 351 4.13 -12.78 -16.88
C GLU A 351 4.53 -13.65 -18.08
N GLN A 352 4.11 -13.30 -19.28
CA GLN A 352 4.55 -13.99 -20.51
C GLN A 352 6.06 -13.85 -20.77
N TYR A 353 6.66 -12.71 -20.44
CA TYR A 353 8.11 -12.51 -20.57
C TYR A 353 8.92 -13.25 -19.50
N ILE A 354 8.46 -13.24 -18.25
CA ILE A 354 9.23 -13.71 -17.09
C ILE A 354 8.85 -15.14 -16.70
N GLY A 355 7.63 -15.56 -17.02
CA GLY A 355 7.02 -16.80 -16.57
C GLY A 355 6.22 -16.61 -15.27
N PRO A 356 5.49 -17.66 -14.82
CA PRO A 356 4.66 -17.60 -13.65
C PRO A 356 5.48 -17.41 -12.37
N MET A 357 4.91 -16.73 -11.38
CA MET A 357 5.51 -16.54 -10.06
C MET A 357 5.91 -17.87 -9.42
N GLN A 358 7.11 -17.95 -8.87
CA GLN A 358 7.61 -19.10 -8.15
C GLN A 358 7.79 -18.79 -6.66
N GLY A 359 7.57 -19.79 -5.83
CA GLY A 359 7.78 -19.72 -4.38
C GLY A 359 6.53 -19.35 -3.57
N PRO A 360 6.57 -19.56 -2.25
CA PRO A 360 5.47 -19.28 -1.34
C PRO A 360 5.25 -17.77 -1.15
N ASN A 361 4.09 -17.41 -0.54
CA ASN A 361 3.90 -16.07 -0.01
C ASN A 361 4.98 -15.78 1.05
N PRO A 362 5.79 -14.73 0.91
CA PRO A 362 6.90 -14.44 1.83
C PRO A 362 6.47 -14.14 3.26
N THR A 363 5.23 -13.74 3.50
CA THR A 363 4.69 -13.49 4.84
C THR A 363 4.10 -14.74 5.49
N GLY A 364 3.75 -15.75 4.71
CA GLY A 364 3.10 -16.96 5.20
C GLY A 364 1.67 -16.78 5.74
N VAL A 365 1.10 -15.58 5.60
CA VAL A 365 -0.25 -15.28 6.09
C VAL A 365 -1.30 -15.84 5.14
N GLU A 366 -2.23 -16.62 5.67
CA GLU A 366 -3.29 -17.28 4.90
C GLU A 366 -4.68 -17.02 5.48
N GLY A 367 -5.70 -17.18 4.62
CA GLY A 367 -7.11 -17.12 5.01
C GLY A 367 -7.68 -15.72 5.21
N ILE A 368 -8.99 -15.67 5.45
CA ILE A 368 -9.76 -14.45 5.68
C ILE A 368 -9.54 -13.92 7.11
N TYR A 369 -9.42 -14.82 8.07
CA TYR A 369 -9.16 -14.55 9.49
C TYR A 369 -7.86 -15.24 9.91
N PRO A 370 -6.70 -14.68 9.53
CA PRO A 370 -5.42 -15.29 9.87
C PRO A 370 -5.24 -15.32 11.39
N ARG A 371 -4.74 -16.42 11.89
CA ARG A 371 -4.27 -16.49 13.27
C ARG A 371 -3.02 -15.61 13.37
N ALA A 372 -3.07 -14.79 14.31
CA ALA A 372 -2.00 -13.86 14.57
C ALA A 372 -0.93 -14.51 15.44
#